data_6125e94b4c547e04a0cdace6a55d0eeb
#
_entry.id   6125e94b4c547e04a0cdace6a55d0eeb
#
_cell.length_a   1.000
_cell.length_b   1.000
_cell.length_c   1.000
_cell.angle_alpha   90.00
_cell.angle_beta   90.00
_cell.angle_gamma   90.00
#
_symmetry.space_group_name_H-M   'P 1'
#
loop_
_entity.id
_entity.type
_entity.pdbx_description
1 polymer ?
#
loop_
_entity_poly.entity_id
_entity_poly.type
_entity_poly.pdbx_seq_one_letter_code
_entity_poly.pdbx_strand_id
1 'polypeptide(L)'
;MTDIIWGNGQKIISTDSFRINVTHRKDGNYDEYPDSVKIIISGVDLPGLSDNKSDWTVENLQSVIINAFLKCEIDSKTPEGDLIAKVSHSGAAGY
;
A
#
# COMPACT_ATOMS: atom_id res chain seq x y z
N MET A 1 -16.44 -7.90 -3.13
CA MET A 1 -15.63 -7.07 -4.02
C MET A 1 -14.59 -6.33 -3.21
N THR A 2 -13.43 -6.13 -3.78
CA THR A 2 -12.30 -5.52 -3.10
C THR A 2 -12.20 -4.03 -3.47
N ASP A 3 -12.12 -3.18 -2.47
CA ASP A 3 -11.82 -1.77 -2.71
C ASP A 3 -10.36 -1.62 -3.13
N ILE A 4 -10.11 -0.66 -4.01
CA ILE A 4 -8.77 -0.42 -4.53
C ILE A 4 -8.46 1.07 -4.48
N ILE A 5 -7.26 1.39 -4.01
CA ILE A 5 -6.72 2.75 -4.05
C ILE A 5 -5.32 2.72 -4.66
N TRP A 6 -4.91 3.85 -5.22
CA TRP A 6 -3.58 4.04 -5.78
C TRP A 6 -2.96 5.29 -5.17
N GLY A 7 -1.67 5.28 -5.04
CA GLY A 7 -0.97 6.46 -4.56
C GLY A 7 0.52 6.24 -4.43
N ASN A 8 1.19 7.24 -3.90
CA ASN A 8 2.62 7.22 -3.69
C ASN A 8 2.96 6.90 -2.24
N GLY A 9 3.94 6.03 -2.02
CA GLY A 9 4.47 5.79 -0.69
C GLY A 9 5.08 7.06 -0.13
N GLN A 10 4.69 7.44 1.08
CA GLN A 10 5.13 8.67 1.74
C GLN A 10 6.18 8.44 2.81
N LYS A 11 5.92 7.47 3.67
CA LYS A 11 6.72 7.26 4.87
C LYS A 11 6.59 5.81 5.33
N ILE A 12 7.69 5.20 5.71
CA ILE A 12 7.69 3.87 6.32
C ILE A 12 7.43 4.04 7.82
N ILE A 13 6.47 3.27 8.34
CA ILE A 13 6.07 3.32 9.75
C ILE A 13 6.71 2.16 10.52
N SER A 14 6.67 0.97 9.94
CA SER A 14 7.28 -0.23 10.55
C SER A 14 7.73 -1.17 9.43
N THR A 15 8.20 -2.36 9.79
CA THR A 15 8.68 -3.34 8.82
C THR A 15 7.58 -3.93 7.93
N ASP A 16 6.31 -3.65 8.21
CA ASP A 16 5.20 -4.12 7.38
C ASP A 16 4.09 -3.07 7.21
N SER A 17 4.39 -1.80 7.49
CA SER A 17 3.39 -0.75 7.32
C SER A 17 4.01 0.55 6.85
N PHE A 18 3.21 1.32 6.13
CA PHE A 18 3.65 2.60 5.59
C PHE A 18 2.46 3.53 5.42
N ARG A 19 2.74 4.81 5.23
CA ARG A 19 1.73 5.80 4.91
C ARG A 19 1.75 6.06 3.42
N ILE A 20 0.57 6.01 2.81
CA ILE A 20 0.40 6.28 1.39
C ILE A 20 -0.30 7.62 1.19
N ASN A 21 0.12 8.35 0.17
CA ASN A 21 -0.60 9.53 -0.31
C ASN A 21 -1.51 9.07 -1.43
N VAL A 22 -2.81 9.00 -1.17
CA VAL A 22 -3.79 8.47 -2.11
C VAL A 22 -4.08 9.49 -3.19
N THR A 23 -3.84 9.12 -4.45
CA THR A 23 -4.07 10.00 -5.60
C THR A 23 -5.25 9.54 -6.44
N HIS A 24 -5.56 8.25 -6.43
CA HIS A 24 -6.66 7.69 -7.23
C HIS A 24 -7.42 6.68 -6.40
N ARG A 25 -8.71 6.57 -6.67
CA ARG A 25 -9.62 5.63 -6.01
C ARG A 25 -10.47 4.94 -7.07
N LYS A 26 -10.66 3.63 -6.92
CA LYS A 26 -11.51 2.87 -7.83
C LYS A 26 -12.96 3.35 -7.71
N ASP A 27 -13.62 3.53 -8.84
CA ASP A 27 -15.06 3.79 -8.86
C ASP A 27 -15.80 2.59 -8.27
N GLY A 28 -16.76 2.87 -7.39
CA GLY A 28 -17.53 1.82 -6.76
C GLY A 28 -16.91 1.22 -5.51
N ASN A 29 -15.84 1.81 -4.98
CA ASN A 29 -15.36 1.43 -3.66
C ASN A 29 -16.47 1.56 -2.62
N TYR A 30 -16.52 0.63 -1.67
CA TYR A 30 -17.53 0.65 -0.62
C TYR A 30 -17.28 1.74 0.41
N ASP A 31 -16.00 2.04 0.68
CA ASP A 31 -15.61 3.05 1.66
C ASP A 31 -15.01 4.27 0.99
N GLU A 32 -15.02 5.37 1.72
CA GLU A 32 -14.27 6.56 1.35
C GLU A 32 -12.89 6.50 2.01
N TYR A 33 -11.87 6.89 1.27
CA TYR A 33 -10.49 6.84 1.76
C TYR A 33 -9.90 8.23 1.78
N PRO A 34 -9.25 8.64 2.89
CA PRO A 34 -8.62 9.96 2.97
C PRO A 34 -7.39 10.03 2.06
N ASP A 35 -6.91 11.25 1.84
CA ASP A 35 -5.73 11.48 1.00
C ASP A 35 -4.45 10.89 1.59
N SER A 36 -4.40 10.66 2.89
CA SER A 36 -3.26 10.06 3.55
C SER A 36 -3.77 9.02 4.54
N VAL A 37 -3.27 7.79 4.43
CA VAL A 37 -3.73 6.69 5.28
C VAL A 37 -2.60 5.71 5.51
N LYS A 38 -2.63 5.02 6.66
CA LYS A 38 -1.67 3.97 6.97
C LYS A 38 -2.10 2.66 6.33
N ILE A 39 -1.18 2.01 5.65
CA ILE A 39 -1.38 0.68 5.05
C ILE A 39 -0.57 -0.33 5.83
N ILE A 40 -1.23 -1.40 6.28
CA ILE A 40 -0.58 -2.59 6.83
C ILE A 40 -0.53 -3.61 5.72
N ILE A 41 0.66 -4.05 5.37
CA ILE A 41 0.86 -4.90 4.19
C ILE A 41 0.49 -6.34 4.51
N SER A 42 -0.55 -6.87 3.88
CA SER A 42 -0.95 -8.28 4.02
C SER A 42 -0.25 -9.18 3.01
N GLY A 43 0.16 -8.62 1.87
CA GLY A 43 0.88 -9.34 0.83
C GLY A 43 1.46 -8.35 -0.15
N VAL A 44 2.46 -8.78 -0.92
CA VAL A 44 3.13 -7.90 -1.87
C VAL A 44 3.30 -8.60 -3.21
N ASP A 45 3.32 -7.77 -4.25
CA ASP A 45 3.80 -8.12 -5.57
C ASP A 45 4.68 -6.96 -6.04
N LEU A 46 5.83 -6.82 -5.39
CA LEU A 46 6.75 -5.70 -5.61
C LEU A 46 8.12 -6.23 -6.00
N PRO A 47 8.67 -5.81 -7.15
CA PRO A 47 10.04 -6.13 -7.50
C PRO A 47 11.00 -5.62 -6.42
N GLY A 48 11.96 -6.43 -6.04
CA GLY A 48 12.95 -6.04 -5.03
C GLY A 48 12.53 -6.28 -3.59
N LEU A 49 11.31 -6.76 -3.36
CA LEU A 49 10.85 -7.10 -2.01
C LEU A 49 10.49 -8.57 -1.94
N SER A 50 11.00 -9.25 -0.92
CA SER A 50 10.74 -10.67 -0.73
C SER A 50 9.25 -10.94 -0.45
N ASP A 51 8.74 -12.09 -0.87
CA ASP A 51 7.40 -12.53 -0.50
C ASP A 51 7.29 -12.90 0.98
N ASN A 52 8.42 -13.09 1.64
CA ASN A 52 8.44 -13.45 3.05
C ASN A 52 8.65 -12.20 3.91
N LYS A 53 7.63 -11.83 4.69
CA LYS A 53 7.67 -10.65 5.56
C LYS A 53 8.86 -10.64 6.52
N SER A 54 9.33 -11.81 6.95
CA SER A 54 10.45 -11.87 7.91
C SER A 54 11.75 -11.36 7.31
N ASP A 55 11.85 -11.25 5.99
CA ASP A 55 13.03 -10.73 5.30
C ASP A 55 12.98 -9.21 5.11
N TRP A 56 11.88 -8.57 5.44
CA TRP A 56 11.72 -7.15 5.20
C TRP A 56 12.43 -6.31 6.25
N THR A 57 13.09 -5.25 5.79
CA THR A 57 13.66 -4.22 6.66
C THR A 57 13.08 -2.87 6.29
N VAL A 58 13.20 -1.90 7.18
CA VAL A 58 12.77 -0.53 6.88
C VAL A 58 13.50 0.01 5.66
N GLU A 59 14.78 -0.30 5.51
CA GLU A 59 15.58 0.15 4.36
C GLU A 59 15.06 -0.46 3.05
N ASN A 60 14.73 -1.73 3.04
CA ASN A 60 14.14 -2.38 1.87
C ASN A 60 12.81 -1.72 1.50
N LEU A 61 11.95 -1.49 2.48
CA LEU A 61 10.67 -0.85 2.23
C LEU A 61 10.85 0.57 1.70
N GLN A 62 11.78 1.33 2.25
CA GLN A 62 12.05 2.68 1.75
C GLN A 62 12.44 2.67 0.29
N SER A 63 13.33 1.76 -0.11
CA SER A 63 13.81 1.72 -1.49
C SER A 63 12.75 1.28 -2.49
N VAL A 64 11.76 0.49 -2.06
CA VAL A 64 10.75 -0.07 -2.94
C VAL A 64 9.46 0.74 -2.92
N ILE A 65 9.11 1.34 -1.79
CA ILE A 65 7.79 1.95 -1.55
C ILE A 65 7.82 3.47 -1.66
N ILE A 66 8.85 4.13 -1.11
CA ILE A 66 8.88 5.59 -1.07
C ILE A 66 8.95 6.15 -2.49
N ASN A 67 8.04 7.08 -2.79
CA ASN A 67 7.88 7.71 -4.10
C ASN A 67 7.44 6.75 -5.22
N ALA A 68 7.20 5.48 -4.91
CA ALA A 68 6.67 4.54 -5.89
C ALA A 68 5.16 4.71 -6.04
N PHE A 69 4.65 4.55 -7.24
CA PHE A 69 3.21 4.55 -7.49
C PHE A 69 2.67 3.14 -7.25
N LEU A 70 1.82 3.00 -6.26
CA LEU A 70 1.40 1.71 -5.74
C LEU A 70 -0.09 1.50 -5.90
N LYS A 71 -0.47 0.24 -6.10
CA LYS A 71 -1.86 -0.21 -6.07
C LYS A 71 -2.09 -0.98 -4.78
N CYS A 72 -3.10 -0.60 -4.03
CA CYS A 72 -3.46 -1.27 -2.79
C CYS A 72 -4.85 -1.88 -2.91
N GLU A 73 -4.90 -3.21 -2.84
CA GLU A 73 -6.16 -3.96 -2.78
C GLU A 73 -6.51 -4.14 -1.32
N ILE A 74 -7.58 -3.49 -0.87
CA ILE A 74 -7.94 -3.41 0.54
C ILE A 74 -8.62 -4.71 0.97
N ASP A 75 -8.01 -5.43 1.90
CA ASP A 75 -8.60 -6.66 2.45
C ASP A 75 -9.56 -6.36 3.59
N SER A 76 -9.17 -5.48 4.48
CA SER A 76 -9.97 -5.12 5.65
C SER A 76 -9.49 -3.82 6.25
N LYS A 77 -10.22 -3.35 7.24
CA LYS A 77 -9.88 -2.13 7.98
C LYS A 77 -9.77 -2.49 9.46
N THR A 78 -8.74 -1.97 10.13
CA THR A 78 -8.59 -2.18 11.57
C THR A 78 -9.55 -1.27 12.36
N PRO A 79 -9.81 -1.59 13.64
CA PRO A 79 -10.63 -0.71 14.48
C PRO A 79 -10.10 0.72 14.59
N GLU A 80 -8.79 0.92 14.43
CA GLU A 80 -8.16 2.23 14.47
C GLU A 80 -8.30 3.01 13.15
N GLY A 81 -8.82 2.35 12.10
CA GLY A 81 -8.97 2.98 10.81
C GLY A 81 -7.81 2.75 9.84
N ASP A 82 -6.85 1.93 10.22
CA ASP A 82 -5.77 1.53 9.31
C ASP A 82 -6.28 0.51 8.30
N LEU A 83 -5.64 0.44 7.14
CA LEU A 83 -6.07 -0.46 6.07
C LEU A 83 -5.10 -1.63 5.98
N ILE A 84 -5.66 -2.84 5.92
CA ILE A 84 -4.88 -4.05 5.65
C ILE A 84 -5.04 -4.35 4.16
N ALA A 85 -3.94 -4.36 3.42
CA ALA A 85 -4.00 -4.40 1.97
C ALA A 85 -2.88 -5.22 1.35
N LYS A 86 -3.17 -5.77 0.18
CA LYS A 86 -2.15 -6.32 -0.71
C LYS A 86 -1.61 -5.16 -1.55
N VAL A 87 -0.30 -5.01 -1.56
CA VAL A 87 0.38 -3.89 -2.24
C VAL A 87 1.11 -4.41 -3.47
N SER A 88 0.90 -3.76 -4.59
CA SER A 88 1.61 -4.06 -5.82
C SER A 88 2.09 -2.77 -6.48
N HIS A 89 3.06 -2.91 -7.38
CA HIS A 89 3.58 -1.79 -8.13
C HIS A 89 2.65 -1.50 -9.29
N SER A 90 2.19 -0.26 -9.41
CA SER A 90 1.29 0.13 -10.50
C SER A 90 2.04 0.81 -11.62
N GLY A 91 3.21 1.02 -11.67
CA GLY A 91 3.99 1.64 -12.75
C GLY A 91 3.33 2.83 -13.43
N ALA A 92 4.08 3.79 -13.85
CA ALA A 92 3.55 5.04 -14.40
C ALA A 92 2.65 4.82 -15.63
N ALA A 93 2.86 3.74 -16.36
CA ALA A 93 2.10 3.44 -17.57
C ALA A 93 1.11 2.29 -17.37
N GLY A 94 1.02 1.75 -16.19
CA GLY A 94 0.37 0.47 -15.96
C GLY A 94 -1.06 0.53 -15.49
N TYR A 95 -1.61 1.68 -15.35
CA TYR A 95 -2.97 1.75 -14.86
C TYR A 95 -3.91 2.40 -15.84
#